data_883e81e8689ccf79005023b7e433c639
#
_entry.id   883e81e8689ccf79005023b7e433c639
#
_cell.length_a   1.000
_cell.length_b   1.000
_cell.length_c   1.000
_cell.angle_alpha   90.00
_cell.angle_beta   90.00
_cell.angle_gamma   90.00
#
_symmetry.space_group_name_H-M   'P 1'
#
loop_
_entity.id
_entity.type
_entity.pdbx_description
1 polymer ?
#
loop_
_entity_poly.entity_id
_entity_poly.type
_entity_poly.pdbx_seq_one_letter_code
_entity_poly.pdbx_strand_id
1 'polypeptide(L)'
;AVNIRLRRLNAKYKAFSAEAGLPEQPERMRVYNATPISKSIKSTGSGNSVSPGDPVLVGTVDFSDKTATMKVLSDAEKELADFDYEVNYSVTKDGKVWRVSGEATTVDLSAIPSTLNGSYSYHNHPREKTHYSFSAEDVAFFMDSKEELSIASDDRFIYIMRRTAKTVEKARDVVYNRFKELERTDVFEMMWKGQINPDVDKYHEVMKILSKELEVDYVRKEKNK
;
A
#
# COMPACT_ATOMS: atom_id res chain seq x y z
N ALA A 1 5.61 18.01 -20.24
CA ALA A 1 5.28 19.05 -19.25
C ALA A 1 5.77 18.69 -17.84
N VAL A 2 5.66 17.43 -17.40
CA VAL A 2 6.09 16.98 -16.06
C VAL A 2 7.58 17.17 -15.81
N ASN A 3 8.44 16.84 -16.77
CA ASN A 3 9.88 17.00 -16.66
C ASN A 3 10.35 18.48 -16.49
N ILE A 4 9.60 19.41 -17.04
CA ILE A 4 9.94 20.84 -16.93
C ILE A 4 9.60 21.36 -15.52
N ARG A 5 8.47 20.91 -14.94
CA ARG A 5 8.04 21.30 -13.60
C ARG A 5 8.98 20.72 -12.54
N LEU A 6 9.39 19.46 -12.70
CA LEU A 6 10.36 18.79 -11.82
C LEU A 6 11.74 19.46 -11.85
N ARG A 7 12.22 19.83 -13.06
CA ARG A 7 13.49 20.58 -13.20
C ARG A 7 13.43 21.95 -12.55
N ARG A 8 12.28 22.65 -12.63
CA ARG A 8 12.09 23.95 -11.96
C ARG A 8 12.04 23.82 -10.44
N LEU A 9 11.41 22.77 -9.92
CA LEU A 9 11.38 22.49 -8.48
C LEU A 9 12.77 22.14 -7.96
N ASN A 10 13.52 21.28 -8.64
CA ASN A 10 14.90 20.94 -8.27
C ASN A 10 15.85 22.16 -8.32
N ALA A 11 15.66 23.05 -9.29
CA ALA A 11 16.45 24.28 -9.39
C ALA A 11 16.12 25.25 -8.23
N LYS A 12 14.85 25.38 -7.86
CA LYS A 12 14.43 26.17 -6.69
C LYS A 12 14.95 25.59 -5.39
N TYR A 13 14.97 24.26 -5.26
CA TYR A 13 15.54 23.57 -4.09
C TYR A 13 17.03 23.86 -3.94
N LYS A 14 17.80 23.71 -5.03
CA LYS A 14 19.24 24.02 -5.02
C LYS A 14 19.53 25.47 -4.62
N ALA A 15 18.77 26.41 -5.15
CA ALA A 15 18.92 27.81 -4.81
C ALA A 15 18.63 28.08 -3.32
N PHE A 16 17.55 27.53 -2.80
CA PHE A 16 17.15 27.71 -1.40
C PHE A 16 18.10 27.02 -0.42
N SER A 17 18.55 25.77 -0.71
CA SER A 17 19.47 25.06 0.18
C SER A 17 20.84 25.74 0.26
N ALA A 18 21.30 26.35 -0.84
CA ALA A 18 22.52 27.14 -0.85
C ALA A 18 22.37 28.44 -0.02
N GLU A 19 21.21 29.11 -0.10
CA GLU A 19 20.91 30.36 0.62
C GLU A 19 20.66 30.11 2.11
N ALA A 20 20.08 28.95 2.47
CA ALA A 20 19.78 28.55 3.85
C ALA A 20 20.90 27.76 4.55
N GLY A 21 22.03 27.51 3.87
CA GLY A 21 23.13 26.69 4.42
C GLY A 21 22.76 25.25 4.71
N LEU A 22 21.71 24.73 4.05
CA LEU A 22 21.24 23.36 4.21
C LEU A 22 22.02 22.40 3.29
N PRO A 23 22.20 21.12 3.64
CA PRO A 23 22.84 20.16 2.76
C PRO A 23 22.09 20.04 1.44
N GLU A 24 22.83 19.95 0.31
CA GLU A 24 22.29 20.03 -1.08
C GLU A 24 21.15 19.06 -1.41
N GLN A 25 21.00 17.96 -0.68
CA GLN A 25 19.83 17.09 -0.63
C GLN A 25 19.80 16.39 0.72
N PRO A 26 18.64 16.24 1.38
CA PRO A 26 18.50 15.29 2.47
C PRO A 26 18.88 13.89 1.95
N GLU A 27 19.69 13.15 2.68
CA GLU A 27 20.12 11.78 2.28
C GLU A 27 18.94 10.85 1.94
N ARG A 28 17.76 11.14 2.42
CA ARG A 28 16.49 10.43 2.19
C ARG A 28 15.86 10.61 0.80
N MET A 29 16.37 11.52 -0.05
CA MET A 29 15.91 11.69 -1.44
C MET A 29 16.70 10.88 -2.47
N ARG A 30 17.67 10.07 -2.02
CA ARG A 30 18.31 9.11 -2.93
C ARG A 30 17.30 8.00 -3.24
N VAL A 31 16.99 7.86 -4.51
CA VAL A 31 16.29 6.68 -5.02
C VAL A 31 17.13 5.47 -4.60
N TYR A 32 16.65 4.72 -3.63
CA TYR A 32 17.24 3.42 -3.31
C TYR A 32 16.98 2.51 -4.49
N ASN A 33 17.97 2.32 -5.35
CA ASN A 33 18.05 1.12 -6.17
C ASN A 33 18.31 -0.02 -5.18
N ALA A 34 17.26 -0.68 -4.75
CA ALA A 34 17.33 -1.83 -3.88
C ALA A 34 18.09 -2.93 -4.62
N THR A 35 19.33 -3.14 -4.24
CA THR A 35 20.04 -4.37 -4.57
C THR A 35 19.41 -5.47 -3.72
N PRO A 36 18.98 -6.61 -4.29
CA PRO A 36 18.36 -7.68 -3.52
C PRO A 36 19.37 -8.22 -2.50
N ILE A 37 19.13 -8.01 -1.22
CA ILE A 37 19.87 -8.68 -0.16
C ILE A 37 19.17 -10.01 0.08
N SER A 38 19.68 -11.08 -0.52
CA SER A 38 19.30 -12.43 -0.14
C SER A 38 19.89 -12.74 1.24
N LYS A 39 19.11 -12.58 2.28
CA LYS A 39 19.38 -13.18 3.59
C LYS A 39 18.41 -14.32 3.81
N SER A 40 18.92 -15.53 3.87
CA SER A 40 18.17 -16.71 4.28
C SER A 40 17.61 -16.51 5.70
N ILE A 41 16.30 -16.39 5.80
CA ILE A 41 15.60 -16.32 7.08
C ILE A 41 15.45 -17.74 7.60
N LYS A 42 16.08 -18.06 8.71
CA LYS A 42 15.81 -19.29 9.45
C LYS A 42 14.47 -19.15 10.15
N SER A 43 13.46 -19.83 9.61
CA SER A 43 12.15 -19.98 10.25
C SER A 43 12.29 -20.95 11.43
N THR A 44 12.06 -20.45 12.64
CA THR A 44 11.83 -21.28 13.83
C THR A 44 10.33 -21.39 14.04
N GLY A 45 9.69 -22.28 13.30
CA GLY A 45 8.26 -22.62 13.46
C GLY A 45 7.97 -23.86 12.66
N SER A 46 7.61 -24.95 13.35
CA SER A 46 7.20 -26.22 12.74
C SER A 46 5.91 -26.04 11.94
N GLY A 47 6.00 -26.05 10.63
CA GLY A 47 4.89 -26.05 9.72
C GLY A 47 5.38 -25.80 8.31
N ASN A 48 4.96 -26.61 7.36
CA ASN A 48 5.34 -26.66 5.96
C ASN A 48 5.95 -25.34 5.42
N SER A 49 7.18 -25.39 4.96
CA SER A 49 7.87 -24.26 4.33
C SER A 49 7.13 -23.89 3.04
N VAL A 50 6.21 -22.95 3.13
CA VAL A 50 5.58 -22.32 1.95
C VAL A 50 6.60 -21.32 1.41
N SER A 51 6.95 -21.44 0.14
CA SER A 51 7.81 -20.46 -0.51
C SER A 51 7.11 -19.09 -0.54
N PRO A 52 7.84 -17.97 -0.37
CA PRO A 52 7.25 -16.65 -0.58
C PRO A 52 6.58 -16.58 -1.96
N GLY A 53 5.33 -16.09 -2.00
CA GLY A 53 4.56 -15.94 -3.23
C GLY A 53 3.57 -17.06 -3.54
N ASP A 54 3.70 -18.25 -2.94
CA ASP A 54 2.74 -19.32 -3.18
C ASP A 54 1.43 -19.07 -2.39
N PRO A 55 0.25 -19.00 -3.05
CA PRO A 55 -1.02 -18.82 -2.37
C PRO A 55 -1.44 -20.09 -1.65
N VAL A 56 -1.83 -19.94 -0.38
CA VAL A 56 -2.34 -21.02 0.48
C VAL A 56 -3.82 -20.83 0.73
N LEU A 57 -4.63 -21.83 0.43
CA LEU A 57 -6.02 -21.85 0.84
C LEU A 57 -6.09 -22.16 2.35
N VAL A 58 -6.44 -21.15 3.15
CA VAL A 58 -6.47 -21.25 4.61
C VAL A 58 -7.86 -21.48 5.19
N GLY A 59 -8.89 -21.34 4.38
CA GLY A 59 -10.28 -21.59 4.83
C GLY A 59 -11.32 -21.21 3.79
N THR A 60 -12.57 -21.29 4.23
CA THR A 60 -13.73 -20.85 3.47
C THR A 60 -14.71 -20.11 4.38
N VAL A 61 -15.45 -19.17 3.82
CA VAL A 61 -16.48 -18.39 4.49
C VAL A 61 -17.65 -18.17 3.54
N ASP A 62 -18.86 -18.03 4.05
CA ASP A 62 -19.96 -17.54 3.23
C ASP A 62 -19.73 -16.05 2.92
N PHE A 63 -19.34 -15.76 1.67
CA PHE A 63 -19.07 -14.39 1.23
C PHE A 63 -20.29 -13.46 1.27
N SER A 64 -21.50 -14.02 1.27
CA SER A 64 -22.75 -13.24 1.43
C SER A 64 -22.94 -12.77 2.89
N ASP A 65 -22.39 -13.48 3.87
CA ASP A 65 -22.29 -13.02 5.25
C ASP A 65 -21.13 -12.02 5.40
N LYS A 66 -21.49 -10.74 5.29
CA LYS A 66 -20.49 -9.64 5.41
C LYS A 66 -19.83 -9.61 6.79
N THR A 67 -20.55 -10.01 7.84
CA THR A 67 -20.00 -10.05 9.20
C THR A 67 -18.94 -11.13 9.32
N ALA A 68 -19.22 -12.33 8.82
CA ALA A 68 -18.26 -13.43 8.81
C ALA A 68 -17.03 -13.09 7.94
N THR A 69 -17.24 -12.50 6.76
CA THR A 69 -16.15 -12.06 5.86
C THR A 69 -15.27 -11.01 6.53
N MET A 70 -15.85 -9.97 7.15
CA MET A 70 -15.09 -8.94 7.85
C MET A 70 -14.36 -9.48 9.08
N LYS A 71 -14.94 -10.51 9.75
CA LYS A 71 -14.26 -11.18 10.86
C LYS A 71 -12.97 -11.87 10.40
N VAL A 72 -12.96 -12.53 9.24
CA VAL A 72 -11.74 -13.14 8.68
C VAL A 72 -10.64 -12.06 8.52
N LEU A 73 -10.95 -10.91 7.96
CA LEU A 73 -9.98 -9.83 7.77
C LEU A 73 -9.51 -9.22 9.11
N SER A 74 -10.41 -9.10 10.09
CA SER A 74 -10.04 -8.61 11.43
C SER A 74 -9.18 -9.62 12.20
N ASP A 75 -9.40 -10.91 12.01
CA ASP A 75 -8.56 -11.95 12.62
C ASP A 75 -7.17 -11.97 11.93
N ALA A 76 -7.11 -11.77 10.61
CA ALA A 76 -5.86 -11.60 9.88
C ALA A 76 -5.06 -10.38 10.39
N GLU A 77 -5.72 -9.24 10.64
CA GLU A 77 -5.07 -8.07 11.23
C GLU A 77 -4.36 -8.39 12.54
N LYS A 78 -5.01 -9.16 13.42
CA LYS A 78 -4.43 -9.55 14.72
C LYS A 78 -3.27 -10.52 14.55
N GLU A 79 -3.39 -11.48 13.63
CA GLU A 79 -2.33 -12.46 13.34
C GLU A 79 -1.07 -11.77 12.80
N LEU A 80 -1.25 -10.79 11.91
CA LEU A 80 -0.16 -10.18 11.17
C LEU A 80 0.48 -8.96 11.86
N ALA A 81 -0.03 -8.55 13.03
CA ALA A 81 0.40 -7.33 13.73
C ALA A 81 1.90 -7.28 14.06
N ASP A 82 2.54 -8.43 14.24
CA ASP A 82 3.95 -8.55 14.62
C ASP A 82 4.86 -9.08 13.50
N PHE A 83 4.32 -9.23 12.28
CA PHE A 83 5.11 -9.73 11.15
C PHE A 83 6.03 -8.64 10.61
N ASP A 84 7.27 -8.99 10.28
CA ASP A 84 8.29 -8.12 9.70
C ASP A 84 8.39 -8.22 8.16
N TYR A 85 7.41 -8.89 7.55
CA TYR A 85 7.22 -9.01 6.10
C TYR A 85 5.74 -8.90 5.75
N GLU A 86 5.46 -8.56 4.49
CA GLU A 86 4.08 -8.42 4.04
C GLU A 86 3.39 -9.78 3.85
N VAL A 87 2.16 -9.86 4.31
CA VAL A 87 1.26 -10.98 4.10
C VAL A 87 -0.11 -10.43 3.71
N ASN A 88 -0.71 -11.04 2.70
CA ASN A 88 -2.07 -10.70 2.28
C ASN A 88 -3.02 -11.85 2.59
N TYR A 89 -4.21 -11.49 3.03
CA TYR A 89 -5.41 -12.34 3.07
C TYR A 89 -6.42 -11.83 2.06
N SER A 90 -6.88 -12.69 1.16
CA SER A 90 -7.93 -12.37 0.18
C SER A 90 -9.12 -13.31 0.36
N VAL A 91 -10.30 -12.73 0.54
CA VAL A 91 -11.58 -13.47 0.58
C VAL A 91 -12.27 -13.25 -0.75
N THR A 92 -12.32 -14.27 -1.56
CA THR A 92 -12.90 -14.25 -2.92
C THR A 92 -14.40 -14.49 -2.91
N LYS A 93 -15.11 -14.11 -3.97
CA LYS A 93 -16.58 -14.24 -4.06
C LYS A 93 -17.08 -15.69 -3.96
N ASP A 94 -16.24 -16.66 -4.32
CA ASP A 94 -16.53 -18.09 -4.14
C ASP A 94 -16.33 -18.57 -2.68
N GLY A 95 -16.07 -17.63 -1.78
CA GLY A 95 -15.94 -17.88 -0.34
C GLY A 95 -14.59 -18.42 0.08
N LYS A 96 -13.62 -18.57 -0.81
CA LYS A 96 -12.29 -19.05 -0.45
C LYS A 96 -11.48 -17.94 0.21
N VAL A 97 -10.72 -18.34 1.24
CA VAL A 97 -9.78 -17.47 1.96
C VAL A 97 -8.36 -17.86 1.58
N TRP A 98 -7.70 -17.00 0.84
CA TRP A 98 -6.32 -17.18 0.40
C TRP A 98 -5.37 -16.36 1.26
N ARG A 99 -4.24 -16.97 1.62
CA ARG A 99 -3.11 -16.30 2.26
C ARG A 99 -1.92 -16.37 1.34
N VAL A 100 -1.28 -15.21 1.12
CA VAL A 100 -0.05 -15.10 0.34
C VAL A 100 1.00 -14.41 1.20
N SER A 101 2.15 -15.03 1.38
CA SER A 101 3.30 -14.41 2.07
C SER A 101 4.19 -13.75 1.04
N GLY A 102 4.56 -12.50 1.28
CA GLY A 102 5.42 -11.73 0.42
C GLY A 102 6.84 -11.56 0.99
N GLU A 103 7.51 -10.54 0.50
CA GLU A 103 8.79 -10.05 1.02
C GLU A 103 8.56 -8.92 2.04
N ALA A 104 9.62 -8.21 2.40
CA ALA A 104 9.54 -7.14 3.40
C ALA A 104 8.57 -6.00 3.03
N THR A 105 8.35 -5.74 1.74
CA THR A 105 7.55 -4.60 1.25
C THR A 105 6.68 -4.91 0.05
N THR A 106 6.51 -6.19 -0.31
CA THR A 106 5.73 -6.58 -1.50
C THR A 106 5.13 -7.96 -1.35
N VAL A 107 3.91 -8.13 -1.83
CA VAL A 107 3.22 -9.41 -1.94
C VAL A 107 2.64 -9.55 -3.36
N ASP A 108 2.93 -10.68 -4.03
CA ASP A 108 2.40 -10.97 -5.36
C ASP A 108 1.12 -11.79 -5.27
N LEU A 109 -0.01 -11.19 -5.63
CA LEU A 109 -1.32 -11.83 -5.60
C LEU A 109 -1.72 -12.45 -6.95
N SER A 110 -0.89 -12.34 -7.98
CA SER A 110 -1.20 -12.83 -9.34
C SER A 110 -1.33 -14.36 -9.41
N ALA A 111 -0.71 -15.06 -8.47
CA ALA A 111 -0.76 -16.52 -8.38
C ALA A 111 -2.03 -17.07 -7.69
N ILE A 112 -2.91 -16.23 -7.12
CA ILE A 112 -4.16 -16.71 -6.52
C ILE A 112 -5.05 -17.36 -7.58
N PRO A 113 -5.42 -18.65 -7.45
CA PRO A 113 -6.14 -19.40 -8.49
C PRO A 113 -7.65 -19.12 -8.52
N SER A 114 -8.07 -17.99 -7.98
CA SER A 114 -9.46 -17.50 -7.98
C SER A 114 -9.50 -16.07 -8.49
N THR A 115 -10.62 -15.66 -9.09
CA THR A 115 -10.79 -14.26 -9.48
C THR A 115 -10.87 -13.34 -8.27
N LEU A 116 -10.10 -12.27 -8.29
CA LEU A 116 -10.14 -11.22 -7.26
C LEU A 116 -11.24 -10.17 -7.52
N ASN A 117 -11.95 -10.25 -8.64
CA ASN A 117 -13.05 -9.33 -8.94
C ASN A 117 -14.12 -9.36 -7.86
N GLY A 118 -14.27 -8.25 -7.13
CA GLY A 118 -15.18 -8.07 -6.01
C GLY A 118 -14.77 -8.80 -4.75
N SER A 119 -13.52 -9.23 -4.63
CA SER A 119 -12.94 -9.79 -3.39
C SER A 119 -12.75 -8.71 -2.33
N TYR A 120 -12.52 -9.16 -1.12
CA TYR A 120 -12.08 -8.35 0.01
C TYR A 120 -10.67 -8.79 0.39
N SER A 121 -9.76 -7.84 0.59
CA SER A 121 -8.39 -8.14 0.99
C SER A 121 -7.95 -7.37 2.23
N TYR A 122 -6.98 -7.94 2.92
CA TYR A 122 -6.23 -7.30 3.99
C TYR A 122 -4.75 -7.64 3.86
N HIS A 123 -3.87 -6.64 4.02
CA HIS A 123 -2.44 -6.87 4.16
C HIS A 123 -1.84 -6.01 5.28
N ASN A 124 -0.75 -6.46 5.88
CA ASN A 124 0.00 -5.68 6.83
C ASN A 124 1.08 -4.88 6.12
N HIS A 125 1.37 -3.69 6.64
CA HIS A 125 2.62 -3.01 6.39
C HIS A 125 3.56 -3.32 7.56
N PRO A 126 4.71 -3.96 7.32
CA PRO A 126 5.66 -4.29 8.38
C PRO A 126 6.08 -3.05 9.16
N ARG A 127 6.48 -3.25 10.42
CA ARG A 127 6.91 -2.16 11.30
C ARG A 127 8.13 -1.46 10.73
N GLU A 128 7.90 -0.29 10.16
CA GLU A 128 8.92 0.64 9.71
C GLU A 128 8.85 1.95 10.51
N LYS A 129 9.85 2.81 10.33
CA LYS A 129 9.83 4.15 10.94
C LYS A 129 8.81 5.10 10.30
N THR A 130 8.18 4.67 9.20
CA THR A 130 7.27 5.46 8.39
C THR A 130 5.89 4.81 8.35
N HIS A 131 4.84 5.62 8.41
CA HIS A 131 3.45 5.17 8.34
C HIS A 131 2.94 5.41 6.93
N TYR A 132 3.22 4.47 6.03
CA TYR A 132 2.76 4.57 4.66
C TYR A 132 1.37 3.96 4.52
N SER A 133 0.48 4.73 3.90
CA SER A 133 -0.79 4.24 3.37
C SER A 133 -0.55 3.30 2.17
N PHE A 134 -1.58 3.00 1.42
CA PHE A 134 -1.44 2.23 0.18
C PHE A 134 -0.33 2.79 -0.71
N SER A 135 0.48 1.90 -1.28
CA SER A 135 1.48 2.23 -2.28
C SER A 135 0.86 2.45 -3.67
N ALA A 136 1.66 2.88 -4.63
CA ALA A 136 1.22 3.00 -6.03
C ALA A 136 0.80 1.64 -6.61
N GLU A 137 1.52 0.60 -6.22
CA GLU A 137 1.28 -0.78 -6.61
C GLU A 137 -0.05 -1.28 -6.06
N ASP A 138 -0.34 -1.03 -4.76
CA ASP A 138 -1.59 -1.46 -4.11
C ASP A 138 -2.80 -0.84 -4.80
N VAL A 139 -2.76 0.48 -5.04
CA VAL A 139 -3.90 1.17 -5.67
C VAL A 139 -4.07 0.73 -7.12
N ALA A 140 -2.98 0.60 -7.86
CA ALA A 140 -3.01 0.14 -9.24
C ALA A 140 -3.53 -1.31 -9.34
N PHE A 141 -3.12 -2.18 -8.41
CA PHE A 141 -3.61 -3.56 -8.32
C PHE A 141 -5.09 -3.62 -7.95
N PHE A 142 -5.53 -2.87 -6.93
CA PHE A 142 -6.93 -2.77 -6.53
C PHE A 142 -7.85 -2.37 -7.70
N MET A 143 -7.41 -1.41 -8.51
CA MET A 143 -8.18 -0.97 -9.68
C MET A 143 -8.22 -2.04 -10.77
N ASP A 144 -7.10 -2.68 -11.06
CA ASP A 144 -6.95 -3.69 -12.11
C ASP A 144 -7.67 -5.00 -11.75
N SER A 145 -7.50 -5.50 -10.54
CA SER A 145 -8.13 -6.72 -10.02
C SER A 145 -9.64 -6.57 -9.78
N LYS A 146 -10.14 -5.33 -9.72
CA LYS A 146 -11.54 -4.99 -9.39
C LYS A 146 -11.97 -5.50 -8.01
N GLU A 147 -11.06 -5.50 -7.05
CA GLU A 147 -11.42 -5.74 -5.65
C GLU A 147 -12.49 -4.75 -5.18
N GLU A 148 -13.42 -5.19 -4.35
CA GLU A 148 -14.45 -4.33 -3.76
C GLU A 148 -13.94 -3.58 -2.52
N LEU A 149 -13.06 -4.25 -1.75
CA LEU A 149 -12.50 -3.70 -0.51
C LEU A 149 -11.05 -4.13 -0.36
N SER A 150 -10.17 -3.18 -0.11
CA SER A 150 -8.81 -3.43 0.33
C SER A 150 -8.54 -2.72 1.64
N ILE A 151 -7.94 -3.43 2.60
CA ILE A 151 -7.54 -2.92 3.90
C ILE A 151 -6.04 -3.13 4.04
N ALA A 152 -5.33 -2.10 4.48
CA ALA A 152 -3.94 -2.21 4.91
C ALA A 152 -3.81 -1.72 6.35
N SER A 153 -2.82 -2.21 7.09
CA SER A 153 -2.53 -1.61 8.39
C SER A 153 -1.05 -1.69 8.75
N ASP A 154 -0.59 -0.67 9.47
CA ASP A 154 0.69 -0.64 10.17
C ASP A 154 0.48 -0.72 11.70
N ASP A 155 1.48 -0.39 12.50
CA ASP A 155 1.41 -0.41 13.96
C ASP A 155 0.54 0.74 14.54
N ARG A 156 0.23 1.77 13.75
CA ARG A 156 -0.51 2.96 14.19
C ARG A 156 -1.85 3.15 13.48
N PHE A 157 -1.93 2.85 12.20
CA PHE A 157 -3.09 3.16 11.38
C PHE A 157 -3.70 1.95 10.70
N ILE A 158 -4.99 2.05 10.39
CA ILE A 158 -5.72 1.20 9.46
C ILE A 158 -6.11 2.08 8.27
N TYR A 159 -5.85 1.60 7.07
CA TYR A 159 -6.20 2.23 5.81
C TYR A 159 -7.23 1.37 5.10
N ILE A 160 -8.30 2.00 4.63
CA ILE A 160 -9.42 1.31 3.98
C ILE A 160 -9.67 1.97 2.64
N MET A 161 -9.70 1.18 1.59
CA MET A 161 -10.07 1.58 0.24
C MET A 161 -11.23 0.71 -0.24
N ARG A 162 -12.31 1.33 -0.70
CA ARG A 162 -13.51 0.64 -1.13
C ARG A 162 -14.02 1.19 -2.45
N ARG A 163 -14.44 0.30 -3.36
CA ARG A 163 -15.17 0.69 -4.56
C ARG A 163 -16.53 1.25 -4.20
N THR A 164 -16.97 2.20 -5.01
CA THR A 164 -18.32 2.77 -4.98
C THR A 164 -19.03 2.46 -6.30
N ALA A 165 -20.33 2.72 -6.36
CA ALA A 165 -21.08 2.62 -7.62
C ALA A 165 -20.61 3.63 -8.70
N LYS A 166 -19.78 4.63 -8.32
CA LYS A 166 -19.25 5.68 -9.19
C LYS A 166 -17.80 5.48 -9.55
N THR A 167 -17.13 4.44 -9.02
CA THR A 167 -15.69 4.23 -9.24
C THR A 167 -15.33 4.29 -10.72
N VAL A 168 -14.40 5.19 -11.03
CA VAL A 168 -13.91 5.44 -12.38
C VAL A 168 -12.87 4.40 -12.76
N GLU A 169 -13.20 3.51 -13.68
CA GLU A 169 -12.26 2.49 -14.14
C GLU A 169 -11.09 3.13 -14.91
N LYS A 170 -9.88 2.80 -14.52
CA LYS A 170 -8.63 3.23 -15.15
C LYS A 170 -7.70 2.04 -15.29
N ALA A 171 -6.89 2.05 -16.35
CA ALA A 171 -5.85 1.04 -16.53
C ALA A 171 -4.79 1.14 -15.42
N ARG A 172 -4.20 0.00 -15.07
CA ARG A 172 -3.21 -0.15 -14.00
C ARG A 172 -2.07 0.87 -14.09
N ASP A 173 -1.47 1.00 -15.26
CA ASP A 173 -0.37 1.91 -15.53
C ASP A 173 -0.76 3.39 -15.39
N VAL A 174 -1.99 3.75 -15.76
CA VAL A 174 -2.53 5.11 -15.61
C VAL A 174 -2.64 5.46 -14.13
N VAL A 175 -3.19 4.56 -13.31
CA VAL A 175 -3.33 4.76 -11.85
C VAL A 175 -1.96 4.85 -11.20
N TYR A 176 -1.06 3.91 -11.49
CA TYR A 176 0.30 3.90 -10.98
C TYR A 176 1.05 5.21 -11.30
N ASN A 177 1.03 5.61 -12.56
CA ASN A 177 1.72 6.83 -13.00
C ASN A 177 1.11 8.09 -12.35
N ARG A 178 -0.23 8.13 -12.19
CA ARG A 178 -0.88 9.27 -11.52
C ARG A 178 -0.52 9.34 -10.04
N PHE A 179 -0.45 8.22 -9.33
CA PHE A 179 0.04 8.18 -7.96
C PHE A 179 1.46 8.76 -7.86
N LYS A 180 2.37 8.29 -8.71
CA LYS A 180 3.77 8.76 -8.74
C LYS A 180 3.89 10.23 -9.15
N GLU A 181 3.00 10.73 -9.99
CA GLU A 181 2.93 12.16 -10.33
C GLU A 181 2.54 12.98 -9.10
N LEU A 182 1.46 12.63 -8.40
CA LEU A 182 1.00 13.31 -7.19
C LEU A 182 2.07 13.33 -6.09
N GLU A 183 2.75 12.19 -5.89
CA GLU A 183 3.86 12.07 -4.94
C GLU A 183 4.97 13.09 -5.23
N ARG A 184 5.29 13.31 -6.51
CA ARG A 184 6.41 14.16 -6.94
C ARG A 184 6.03 15.63 -7.16
N THR A 185 4.77 15.97 -7.14
CA THR A 185 4.27 17.32 -7.40
C THR A 185 3.51 17.88 -6.20
N ASP A 186 2.23 17.56 -6.08
CA ASP A 186 1.34 18.18 -5.10
C ASP A 186 1.74 17.86 -3.66
N VAL A 187 2.00 16.60 -3.38
CA VAL A 187 2.39 16.16 -2.03
C VAL A 187 3.83 16.58 -1.70
N PHE A 188 4.73 16.55 -2.68
CA PHE A 188 6.08 17.10 -2.48
C PHE A 188 6.04 18.59 -2.13
N GLU A 189 5.17 19.38 -2.77
CA GLU A 189 4.99 20.79 -2.44
C GLU A 189 4.46 21.00 -1.00
N MET A 190 3.52 20.14 -0.55
CA MET A 190 3.04 20.17 0.84
C MET A 190 4.15 19.85 1.84
N MET A 191 4.96 18.83 1.56
CA MET A 191 6.14 18.48 2.37
C MET A 191 7.13 19.63 2.45
N TRP A 192 7.43 20.25 1.29
CA TRP A 192 8.32 21.37 1.19
C TRP A 192 7.89 22.58 2.02
N LYS A 193 6.58 22.84 2.05
CA LYS A 193 5.99 23.93 2.85
C LYS A 193 5.85 23.59 4.34
N GLY A 194 6.26 22.38 4.77
CA GLY A 194 6.09 21.91 6.13
C GLY A 194 4.63 21.70 6.55
N GLN A 195 3.73 21.51 5.58
CA GLN A 195 2.29 21.35 5.82
C GLN A 195 1.92 19.93 6.27
N ILE A 196 2.79 18.96 6.01
CA ILE A 196 2.60 17.54 6.34
C ILE A 196 3.89 16.94 6.88
N ASN A 197 3.76 15.89 7.70
CA ASN A 197 4.88 15.06 8.10
C ASN A 197 5.16 13.99 7.02
N PRO A 198 6.32 14.02 6.32
CA PRO A 198 6.61 13.07 5.25
C PRO A 198 6.62 11.61 5.70
N ASP A 199 7.02 11.33 6.95
CA ASP A 199 7.10 9.98 7.49
C ASP A 199 5.72 9.41 7.88
N VAL A 200 4.68 10.26 7.96
CA VAL A 200 3.33 9.87 8.41
C VAL A 200 2.26 10.12 7.36
N ASP A 201 2.37 11.23 6.61
CA ASP A 201 1.25 11.72 5.82
C ASP A 201 1.46 11.62 4.31
N LYS A 202 2.67 11.34 3.85
CA LYS A 202 3.04 11.40 2.43
C LYS A 202 2.05 10.62 1.54
N TYR A 203 1.91 9.33 1.75
CA TYR A 203 1.01 8.51 0.92
C TYR A 203 -0.47 8.70 1.29
N HIS A 204 -0.74 9.08 2.54
CA HIS A 204 -2.10 9.48 2.93
C HIS A 204 -2.60 10.68 2.11
N GLU A 205 -1.79 11.70 1.91
CA GLU A 205 -2.17 12.86 1.11
C GLU A 205 -2.30 12.52 -0.38
N VAL A 206 -1.41 11.66 -0.93
CA VAL A 206 -1.60 11.11 -2.28
C VAL A 206 -2.97 10.43 -2.39
N MET A 207 -3.30 9.56 -1.45
CA MET A 207 -4.56 8.84 -1.44
C MET A 207 -5.78 9.74 -1.31
N LYS A 208 -5.70 10.83 -0.53
CA LYS A 208 -6.78 11.81 -0.41
C LYS A 208 -7.12 12.50 -1.74
N ILE A 209 -6.12 12.71 -2.59
CA ILE A 209 -6.32 13.31 -3.91
C ILE A 209 -6.79 12.23 -4.90
N LEU A 210 -6.04 11.13 -4.99
CA LEU A 210 -6.27 10.08 -5.97
C LEU A 210 -7.63 9.38 -5.78
N SER A 211 -8.03 9.15 -4.53
CA SER A 211 -9.34 8.53 -4.24
C SER A 211 -10.52 9.35 -4.76
N LYS A 212 -10.41 10.68 -4.73
CA LYS A 212 -11.42 11.57 -5.30
C LYS A 212 -11.44 11.50 -6.83
N GLU A 213 -10.27 11.41 -7.48
CA GLU A 213 -10.15 11.29 -8.93
C GLU A 213 -10.67 9.93 -9.45
N LEU A 214 -10.54 8.88 -8.62
CA LEU A 214 -11.02 7.53 -8.93
C LEU A 214 -12.46 7.26 -8.45
N GLU A 215 -13.05 8.18 -7.69
CA GLU A 215 -14.36 8.01 -7.04
C GLU A 215 -14.43 6.73 -6.19
N VAL A 216 -13.36 6.44 -5.44
CA VAL A 216 -13.30 5.38 -4.42
C VAL A 216 -13.36 5.99 -3.03
N ASP A 217 -13.98 5.28 -2.08
CA ASP A 217 -13.92 5.66 -0.68
C ASP A 217 -12.55 5.32 -0.12
N TYR A 218 -11.91 6.29 0.51
CA TYR A 218 -10.64 6.10 1.22
C TYR A 218 -10.72 6.69 2.63
N VAL A 219 -10.28 5.91 3.61
CA VAL A 219 -10.26 6.31 5.02
C VAL A 219 -8.96 5.85 5.68
N ARG A 220 -8.34 6.72 6.47
CA ARG A 220 -7.29 6.38 7.45
C ARG A 220 -7.87 6.50 8.85
N LYS A 221 -7.71 5.48 9.68
CA LYS A 221 -8.11 5.48 11.11
C LYS A 221 -6.90 5.19 11.99
N GLU A 222 -6.76 5.90 13.08
CA GLU A 222 -5.77 5.56 14.10
C GLU A 222 -6.27 4.35 14.91
N LYS A 223 -5.37 3.40 15.18
CA LYS A 223 -5.66 2.24 16.03
C LYS A 223 -5.82 2.70 17.48
N ASN A 224 -6.88 2.27 18.12
CA ASN A 224 -7.00 2.45 19.58
C ASN A 224 -5.92 1.59 20.26
N LYS A 225 -5.06 2.24 21.01
CA LYS A 225 -4.08 1.59 21.87
C LYS A 225 -4.75 0.97 23.09
#